data_a116533213811012e5b86598047d4c50
#
_entry.id   a116533213811012e5b86598047d4c50
#
_cell.length_a   1.000
_cell.length_b   1.000
_cell.length_c   1.000
_cell.angle_alpha   90.00
_cell.angle_beta   90.00
_cell.angle_gamma   90.00
#
_symmetry.space_group_name_H-M   'P 1'
#
loop_
_entity.id
_entity.type
_entity.pdbx_description
1 polymer ?
#
loop_
_entity_poly.entity_id
_entity_poly.type
_entity_poly.pdbx_seq_one_letter_code
_entity_poly.pdbx_strand_id
1 'polypeptide(L)' 'MKLYINANRTGYSPDQIRYTMTVGELIAALQDFPEDAKLYLKHDNGYTYGGINWDDLEDDWSEDEDLEEAD' A
#
# COMPACT_ATOMS: atom_id res chain seq x y z
N MET A 1 -12.01 -12.25 8.61
CA MET A 1 -10.89 -11.58 9.27
C MET A 1 -10.69 -10.19 8.69
N LYS A 2 -10.38 -9.26 9.54
CA LYS A 2 -10.09 -7.89 9.10
C LYS A 2 -8.63 -7.59 9.38
N LEU A 3 -7.96 -7.01 8.40
CA LEU A 3 -6.58 -6.63 8.54
C LEU A 3 -6.48 -5.12 8.35
N TYR A 4 -5.77 -4.47 9.25
CA TYR A 4 -5.69 -3.02 9.22
C TYR A 4 -4.29 -2.57 8.86
N ILE A 5 -4.22 -1.56 8.01
CA ILE A 5 -2.96 -0.91 7.67
C ILE A 5 -3.02 0.50 8.21
N ASN A 6 -2.07 0.83 9.08
CA ASN A 6 -2.01 2.17 9.65
C ASN A 6 -1.50 3.13 8.60
N ALA A 7 -2.30 4.14 8.31
CA ALA A 7 -1.90 5.16 7.34
C ALA A 7 -1.18 6.26 8.08
N ASN A 8 0.12 6.28 7.95
CA ASN A 8 0.97 7.24 8.64
C ASN A 8 1.33 8.38 7.74
N ARG A 9 1.44 9.55 8.33
CA ARG A 9 1.86 10.74 7.61
C ARG A 9 3.20 11.16 8.15
N THR A 10 4.23 11.03 7.31
CA THR A 10 5.58 11.32 7.75
C THR A 10 6.27 12.36 6.88
N GLY A 11 5.59 12.88 5.86
CA GLY A 11 6.16 13.89 5.02
C GLY A 11 5.13 14.38 4.01
N TYR A 12 5.50 15.42 3.27
CA TYR A 12 4.61 15.99 2.27
C TYR A 12 4.85 15.45 0.88
N SER A 13 5.95 14.74 0.69
CA SER A 13 6.22 14.09 -0.59
C SER A 13 6.93 12.79 -0.32
N PRO A 14 6.90 11.86 -1.28
CA PRO A 14 7.57 10.56 -1.09
C PRO A 14 9.04 10.69 -0.78
N ASP A 15 9.70 11.72 -1.28
CA ASP A 15 11.12 11.88 -1.04
C ASP A 15 11.45 12.11 0.41
N GLN A 16 10.49 12.53 1.19
CA GLN A 16 10.69 12.80 2.61
C GLN A 16 10.49 11.58 3.48
N ILE A 17 10.06 10.48 2.89
CA ILE A 17 9.78 9.26 3.64
C ILE A 17 11.05 8.44 3.71
N ARG A 18 11.52 8.20 4.92
CA ARG A 18 12.80 7.52 5.10
C ARG A 18 12.70 6.03 4.83
N TYR A 19 11.57 5.46 5.14
CA TYR A 19 11.39 4.02 4.95
C TYR A 19 9.96 3.70 4.60
N THR A 20 9.82 2.83 3.62
CA THR A 20 8.53 2.24 3.32
C THR A 20 8.82 0.89 2.67
N MET A 21 7.90 -0.02 2.78
CA MET A 21 8.08 -1.36 2.24
C MET A 21 8.02 -1.35 0.72
N THR A 22 8.75 -2.25 0.12
CA THR A 22 8.60 -2.50 -1.31
C THR A 22 7.35 -3.34 -1.55
N VAL A 23 6.95 -3.41 -2.81
CA VAL A 23 5.82 -4.27 -3.18
C VAL A 23 6.10 -5.71 -2.76
N GLY A 24 7.31 -6.20 -3.04
CA GLY A 24 7.63 -7.58 -2.69
C GLY A 24 7.57 -7.83 -1.20
N GLU A 25 8.03 -6.89 -0.41
CA GLU A 25 7.97 -7.05 1.03
C GLU A 25 6.54 -7.07 1.52
N LEU A 26 5.68 -6.24 0.95
CA LEU A 26 4.29 -6.23 1.36
C LEU A 26 3.60 -7.52 0.97
N ILE A 27 3.88 -8.03 -0.21
CA ILE A 27 3.30 -9.30 -0.64
C ILE A 27 3.69 -10.40 0.34
N ALA A 28 4.96 -10.44 0.71
CA ALA A 28 5.43 -11.46 1.63
C ALA A 28 4.74 -11.35 2.98
N ALA A 29 4.58 -10.12 3.46
CA ALA A 29 3.92 -9.91 4.74
C ALA A 29 2.46 -10.35 4.70
N LEU A 30 1.79 -10.08 3.59
CA LEU A 30 0.38 -10.40 3.49
C LEU A 30 0.12 -11.90 3.33
N GLN A 31 1.13 -12.65 2.92
CA GLN A 31 0.95 -14.08 2.74
C GLN A 31 0.70 -14.83 4.03
N ASP A 32 0.98 -14.20 5.16
CA ASP A 32 0.71 -14.81 6.45
C ASP A 32 -0.76 -14.76 6.84
N PHE A 33 -1.59 -14.14 6.02
CA PHE A 33 -3.00 -13.94 6.34
C PHE A 33 -3.87 -14.62 5.30
N PRO A 34 -5.11 -14.95 5.67
CA PRO A 34 -6.02 -15.57 4.71
C PRO A 34 -6.28 -14.66 3.52
N GLU A 35 -6.42 -15.25 2.35
CA GLU A 35 -6.63 -14.47 1.14
C GLU A 35 -7.92 -13.67 1.15
N ASP A 36 -8.90 -14.14 1.88
CA ASP A 36 -10.19 -13.46 1.92
C ASP A 36 -10.29 -12.46 3.06
N ALA A 37 -9.21 -12.22 3.78
CA ALA A 37 -9.20 -11.18 4.80
C ALA A 37 -9.36 -9.83 4.10
N LYS A 38 -10.18 -8.98 4.68
CA LYS A 38 -10.43 -7.68 4.09
C LYS A 38 -9.48 -6.66 4.67
N LEU A 39 -8.98 -5.78 3.80
CA LEU A 39 -8.00 -4.78 4.19
C LEU A 39 -8.68 -3.43 4.41
N TYR A 40 -8.28 -2.77 5.47
CA TYR A 40 -8.76 -1.43 5.78
C TYR A 40 -7.60 -0.53 6.10
N LEU A 41 -7.73 0.72 5.72
CA LEU A 41 -6.78 1.74 6.12
C LEU A 41 -7.28 2.35 7.42
N LYS A 42 -6.38 2.43 8.40
CA LYS A 42 -6.72 2.99 9.69
C LYS A 42 -6.04 4.34 9.83
N HIS A 43 -6.84 5.38 10.04
CA HIS A 43 -6.35 6.74 10.13
C HIS A 43 -6.49 7.27 11.54
N ASP A 44 -5.55 8.12 11.94
CA ASP A 44 -5.65 8.86 13.20
C ASP A 44 -5.89 7.94 14.37
N ASN A 45 -5.10 6.88 14.46
CA ASN A 45 -5.17 5.91 15.56
C ASN A 45 -6.54 5.27 15.69
N GLY A 46 -7.21 5.11 14.57
CA GLY A 46 -8.50 4.42 14.61
C GLY A 46 -9.69 5.35 14.69
N TYR A 47 -9.46 6.64 14.53
CA TYR A 47 -10.56 7.58 14.53
C TYR A 47 -11.40 7.46 13.26
N THR A 48 -10.75 7.23 12.12
CA THR A 48 -11.46 7.01 10.86
C THR A 48 -10.81 5.86 10.12
N TYR A 49 -11.58 5.31 9.18
CA TYR A 49 -11.12 4.17 8.39
C TYR A 49 -11.39 4.41 6.92
N GLY A 50 -10.63 3.74 6.08
CA GLY A 50 -10.85 3.77 4.64
C GLY A 50 -10.70 2.38 4.06
N GLY A 51 -11.21 2.21 2.85
CA GLY A 51 -11.06 0.95 2.12
C GLY A 51 -10.01 1.10 1.04
N ILE A 52 -9.71 -0.01 0.39
CA ILE A 52 -8.75 -0.04 -0.70
C ILE A 52 -9.45 -0.61 -1.92
N ASN A 53 -9.41 0.11 -3.02
CA ASN A 53 -10.01 -0.32 -4.28
C ASN A 53 -8.94 -0.33 -5.36
N TRP A 54 -9.26 -1.00 -6.45
CA TRP A 54 -8.32 -1.07 -7.56
C TRP A 54 -7.94 0.32 -8.06
N ASP A 55 -8.88 1.26 -8.05
CA ASP A 55 -8.62 2.61 -8.52
C ASP A 55 -7.72 3.40 -7.59
N ASP A 56 -7.51 2.91 -6.39
CA ASP A 56 -6.66 3.62 -5.45
C ASP A 56 -5.18 3.39 -5.68
N LEU A 57 -4.85 2.48 -6.57
CA LEU A 57 -3.47 2.18 -6.86
C LEU A 57 -2.98 3.10 -7.97
N GLU A 58 -1.96 3.88 -7.66
CA GLU A 58 -1.36 4.80 -8.61
C GLU A 58 0.11 4.50 -8.72
N ASP A 59 0.62 4.63 -9.92
CA ASP A 59 2.05 4.48 -10.11
C ASP A 59 2.57 5.70 -10.86
N ASP A 60 3.86 5.92 -10.74
CA ASP A 60 4.51 6.99 -11.47
C ASP A 60 5.55 6.43 -12.42
N TRP A 61 5.29 5.26 -12.96
CA TRP A 61 6.19 4.64 -13.92
C TRP A 61 6.36 5.54 -15.12
N SER A 62 7.60 5.65 -15.57
CA SER A 62 7.85 6.29 -16.85
C SER A 62 7.53 5.30 -17.93
N GLU A 63 7.43 5.79 -19.16
CA GLU A 63 7.15 4.90 -20.27
C GLU A 63 8.24 3.86 -20.46
N ASP A 64 9.45 4.24 -20.14
CA ASP A 64 10.55 3.31 -20.28
C ASP A 64 10.40 2.12 -19.37
N GLU A 65 9.95 2.35 -18.17
CA GLU A 65 9.78 1.27 -17.23
C GLU A 65 8.61 0.41 -17.59
N ASP A 66 7.63 1.01 -18.16
CA ASP A 66 6.44 0.30 -18.54
C ASP A 66 6.73 -0.84 -19.47
N LEU A 67 7.71 -0.65 -20.33
CA LEU A 67 8.03 -1.67 -21.32
C LEU A 67 8.42 -2.98 -20.69
N GLU A 68 9.14 -2.89 -19.59
CA GLU A 68 9.64 -4.08 -18.96
C GLU A 68 8.56 -4.85 -18.27
N GLU A 69 7.61 -4.12 -17.77
CA GLU A 69 6.57 -4.76 -17.01
C GLU A 69 5.58 -5.47 -17.87
N ALA A 70 5.58 -5.16 -19.10
CA ALA A 70 4.63 -5.76 -20.00
C ALA A 70 4.77 -7.27 -20.10
N ASP A 71 5.83 -7.79 -19.64
CA ASP A 71 6.01 -9.23 -19.68
C ASP A 71 4.94 -10.01 -18.96
#